data_8fb575fce2c37b62135321e7de85497d
#
_entry.id   8fb575fce2c37b62135321e7de85497d
#
_cell.length_a   1.000
_cell.length_b   1.000
_cell.length_c   1.000
_cell.angle_alpha   90.00
_cell.angle_beta   90.00
_cell.angle_gamma   90.00
#
_symmetry.space_group_name_H-M   'P 1'
#
loop_
_entity.id
_entity.type
_entity.pdbx_description
1 polymer ?
#
loop_
_entity_poly.entity_id
_entity_poly.type
_entity_poly.pdbx_seq_one_letter_code
_entity_poly.pdbx_strand_id
1 'polypeptide(L)'
;MATKPRLAYLSSTFLLLLVVTVFTSVSAQAPESPSLYNTFLQCLTKYTNNPSNIVFANTNPKFPTILQNYIRNARFNTSSTRKPLLIVTPQQESHVQGTVICAKSVEIQLKIRSGGHDYEGISYISEEPFVILDMFNYRRITVDVKNEVAVVEAGATLGEVYYRIWEKSKVLGFPAGVCPTVDVGGHISGGGYDNMLRKHGLSVDNVIDAQIVDVKGNLLNRKTMGEDLFWAIRGGGGASFGVILSFTFKLVPVPKTVTVFRVEKTLEENATDFVL
;
A
#
# COMPACT_ATOMS: atom_id res chain seq x y z
N MET A 1 -67.88 -58.36 -50.90
CA MET A 1 -66.46 -58.40 -50.65
C MET A 1 -65.90 -57.01 -50.93
N ALA A 2 -65.56 -56.28 -49.89
CA ALA A 2 -65.20 -54.87 -50.03
C ALA A 2 -63.63 -54.75 -49.97
N THR A 3 -63.08 -54.14 -51.01
CA THR A 3 -61.66 -53.78 -51.12
C THR A 3 -61.45 -52.35 -50.59
N LYS A 4 -60.65 -52.21 -49.56
CA LYS A 4 -60.21 -50.91 -49.06
C LYS A 4 -59.10 -50.31 -49.85
N PRO A 5 -59.07 -48.98 -50.12
CA PRO A 5 -57.95 -48.31 -50.73
C PRO A 5 -56.81 -48.01 -49.77
N ARG A 6 -55.58 -48.23 -50.17
CA ARG A 6 -54.37 -47.79 -49.46
C ARG A 6 -54.15 -46.28 -49.74
N LEU A 7 -54.16 -45.53 -48.70
CA LEU A 7 -53.72 -44.11 -48.74
C LEU A 7 -52.19 -44.06 -48.66
N ALA A 8 -51.59 -43.38 -49.60
CA ALA A 8 -50.14 -43.15 -49.64
C ALA A 8 -49.75 -42.06 -48.69
N TYR A 9 -48.90 -42.41 -47.73
CA TYR A 9 -48.13 -41.43 -46.94
C TYR A 9 -46.84 -41.05 -47.69
N LEU A 10 -46.87 -39.94 -48.41
CA LEU A 10 -45.70 -39.29 -48.96
C LEU A 10 -45.75 -37.82 -48.63
N SER A 11 -44.61 -37.31 -48.16
CA SER A 11 -44.25 -35.90 -48.00
C SER A 11 -44.73 -35.17 -46.74
N SER A 12 -44.21 -35.56 -45.57
CA SER A 12 -44.12 -34.61 -44.45
C SER A 12 -42.70 -34.46 -43.90
N THR A 13 -41.74 -35.19 -44.45
CA THR A 13 -40.33 -35.15 -43.99
C THR A 13 -39.44 -34.17 -44.77
N PHE A 14 -39.91 -33.61 -45.90
CA PHE A 14 -39.11 -32.64 -46.69
C PHE A 14 -39.31 -31.18 -46.27
N LEU A 15 -40.35 -30.85 -45.49
CA LEU A 15 -40.61 -29.49 -45.04
C LEU A 15 -39.95 -29.15 -43.70
N LEU A 16 -39.49 -30.17 -42.96
CA LEU A 16 -38.79 -29.94 -41.67
C LEU A 16 -37.29 -29.71 -41.83
N LEU A 17 -36.70 -30.02 -42.95
CA LEU A 17 -35.26 -29.85 -43.21
C LEU A 17 -34.88 -28.47 -43.76
N LEU A 18 -35.85 -27.65 -44.19
CA LEU A 18 -35.62 -26.31 -44.74
C LEU A 18 -35.78 -25.17 -43.73
N VAL A 19 -36.25 -25.46 -42.53
CA VAL A 19 -36.38 -24.45 -41.45
C VAL A 19 -35.21 -24.46 -40.45
N VAL A 20 -34.36 -25.49 -40.48
CA VAL A 20 -33.21 -25.62 -39.53
C VAL A 20 -31.93 -24.91 -40.03
N THR A 21 -31.90 -24.42 -41.28
CA THR A 21 -30.64 -23.86 -41.83
C THR A 21 -30.56 -22.33 -41.90
N VAL A 22 -31.46 -21.58 -41.25
CA VAL A 22 -31.44 -20.09 -41.28
C VAL A 22 -31.30 -19.44 -39.90
N PHE A 23 -31.11 -20.20 -38.83
CA PHE A 23 -30.67 -19.65 -37.54
C PHE A 23 -29.18 -19.96 -37.30
N THR A 24 -28.29 -19.56 -38.20
CA THR A 24 -26.97 -19.17 -37.80
C THR A 24 -27.13 -17.86 -37.02
N SER A 25 -27.41 -17.95 -35.73
CA SER A 25 -27.28 -16.85 -34.80
C SER A 25 -25.85 -16.31 -34.94
N VAL A 26 -25.72 -15.20 -35.61
CA VAL A 26 -24.62 -14.30 -35.41
C VAL A 26 -24.76 -13.89 -33.93
N SER A 27 -24.11 -14.61 -33.04
CA SER A 27 -23.85 -14.12 -31.69
C SER A 27 -22.99 -12.86 -31.88
N ALA A 28 -23.66 -11.71 -32.01
CA ALA A 28 -23.01 -10.45 -31.75
C ALA A 28 -22.51 -10.57 -30.33
N GLN A 29 -21.22 -10.87 -30.15
CA GLN A 29 -20.57 -10.77 -28.86
C GLN A 29 -20.81 -9.35 -28.39
N ALA A 30 -21.63 -9.18 -27.34
CA ALA A 30 -21.73 -7.90 -26.66
C ALA A 30 -20.31 -7.45 -26.36
N PRO A 31 -19.95 -6.18 -26.60
CA PRO A 31 -18.61 -5.71 -26.28
C PRO A 31 -18.34 -6.08 -24.82
N GLU A 32 -17.29 -6.88 -24.57
CA GLU A 32 -16.87 -7.22 -23.22
C GLU A 32 -16.70 -5.91 -22.47
N SER A 33 -17.37 -5.76 -21.33
CA SER A 33 -17.16 -4.62 -20.46
C SER A 33 -15.67 -4.54 -20.16
N PRO A 34 -15.02 -3.37 -20.27
CA PRO A 34 -13.60 -3.25 -20.07
C PRO A 34 -13.26 -3.84 -18.69
N SER A 35 -12.24 -4.69 -18.63
CA SER A 35 -11.83 -5.30 -17.37
C SER A 35 -11.55 -4.20 -16.33
N LEU A 36 -11.83 -4.46 -15.06
CA LEU A 36 -11.56 -3.54 -13.94
C LEU A 36 -10.14 -2.93 -14.04
N TYR A 37 -9.18 -3.76 -14.44
CA TYR A 37 -7.80 -3.37 -14.71
C TYR A 37 -7.71 -2.28 -15.81
N ASN A 38 -8.35 -2.47 -16.96
CA ASN A 38 -8.31 -1.51 -18.06
C ASN A 38 -8.98 -0.19 -17.69
N THR A 39 -10.10 -0.25 -16.96
CA THR A 39 -10.81 0.95 -16.48
C THR A 39 -9.94 1.74 -15.50
N PHE A 40 -9.27 1.06 -14.56
CA PHE A 40 -8.33 1.70 -13.65
C PHE A 40 -7.17 2.36 -14.40
N LEU A 41 -6.52 1.66 -15.33
CA LEU A 41 -5.43 2.22 -16.14
C LEU A 41 -5.87 3.44 -16.95
N GLN A 42 -7.03 3.36 -17.62
CA GLN A 42 -7.58 4.49 -18.38
C GLN A 42 -7.83 5.71 -17.49
N CYS A 43 -8.34 5.51 -16.27
CA CYS A 43 -8.47 6.59 -15.30
C CYS A 43 -7.09 7.19 -14.95
N LEU A 44 -6.09 6.34 -14.68
CA LEU A 44 -4.78 6.77 -14.22
C LEU A 44 -3.99 7.58 -15.28
N THR A 45 -4.28 7.38 -16.58
CA THR A 45 -3.66 8.18 -17.66
C THR A 45 -3.93 9.69 -17.54
N LYS A 46 -4.96 10.09 -16.79
CA LYS A 46 -5.25 11.51 -16.51
C LYS A 46 -4.23 12.14 -15.54
N TYR A 47 -3.50 11.32 -14.80
CA TYR A 47 -2.59 11.74 -13.72
C TYR A 47 -1.12 11.39 -14.01
N THR A 48 -0.86 10.63 -15.07
CA THR A 48 0.49 10.30 -15.53
C THR A 48 0.52 10.09 -17.04
N ASN A 49 1.53 10.64 -17.69
CA ASN A 49 1.72 10.47 -19.15
C ASN A 49 2.23 9.06 -19.52
N ASN A 50 2.77 8.32 -18.55
CA ASN A 50 3.34 6.99 -18.80
C ASN A 50 3.02 6.04 -17.62
N PRO A 51 1.79 5.51 -17.54
CA PRO A 51 1.40 4.62 -16.45
C PRO A 51 2.22 3.32 -16.40
N SER A 52 2.79 2.85 -17.52
CA SER A 52 3.59 1.63 -17.57
C SER A 52 4.89 1.71 -16.74
N ASN A 53 5.36 2.91 -16.42
CA ASN A 53 6.55 3.10 -15.58
C ASN A 53 6.27 2.91 -14.09
N ILE A 54 5.01 3.02 -13.67
CA ILE A 54 4.62 2.99 -12.26
C ILE A 54 3.60 1.89 -11.94
N VAL A 55 3.00 1.25 -12.95
CA VAL A 55 1.98 0.21 -12.77
C VAL A 55 2.53 -1.15 -13.18
N PHE A 56 2.43 -2.10 -12.27
CA PHE A 56 2.88 -3.48 -12.47
C PHE A 56 1.71 -4.43 -12.23
N ALA A 57 1.20 -5.02 -13.31
CA ALA A 57 0.21 -6.09 -13.25
C ALA A 57 0.89 -7.46 -13.13
N ASN A 58 0.13 -8.49 -12.82
CA ASN A 58 0.63 -9.87 -12.71
C ASN A 58 1.28 -10.42 -13.98
N THR A 59 0.98 -9.83 -15.15
CA THR A 59 1.62 -10.13 -16.43
C THR A 59 2.99 -9.47 -16.60
N ASN A 60 3.34 -8.49 -15.75
CA ASN A 60 4.63 -7.81 -15.81
C ASN A 60 5.72 -8.67 -15.16
N PRO A 61 6.87 -8.94 -15.80
CA PRO A 61 7.95 -9.76 -15.24
C PRO A 61 8.52 -9.24 -13.91
N LYS A 62 8.40 -7.95 -13.62
CA LYS A 62 8.87 -7.33 -12.36
C LYS A 62 7.87 -7.49 -11.20
N PHE A 63 6.62 -7.84 -11.49
CA PHE A 63 5.57 -7.91 -10.48
C PHE A 63 5.91 -8.83 -9.30
N PRO A 64 6.38 -10.08 -9.48
CA PRO A 64 6.71 -10.95 -8.37
C PRO A 64 7.78 -10.36 -7.45
N THR A 65 8.81 -9.78 -8.02
CA THR A 65 9.91 -9.16 -7.25
C THR A 65 9.41 -7.97 -6.44
N ILE A 66 8.64 -7.05 -7.06
CA ILE A 66 8.09 -5.87 -6.38
C ILE A 66 7.14 -6.31 -5.27
N LEU A 67 6.30 -7.31 -5.51
CA LEU A 67 5.38 -7.82 -4.51
C LEU A 67 6.13 -8.42 -3.31
N GLN A 68 7.11 -9.28 -3.56
CA GLN A 68 7.81 -10.06 -2.53
C GLN A 68 8.78 -9.24 -1.68
N ASN A 69 9.37 -8.19 -2.23
CA ASN A 69 10.37 -7.35 -1.53
C ASN A 69 9.89 -6.84 -0.17
N TYR A 70 8.59 -6.62 -0.01
CA TYR A 70 7.98 -6.04 1.18
C TYR A 70 6.91 -6.94 1.83
N ILE A 71 6.93 -8.25 1.55
CA ILE A 71 6.20 -9.25 2.35
C ILE A 71 7.12 -9.70 3.48
N ARG A 72 7.01 -9.07 4.66
CA ARG A 72 7.87 -9.37 5.81
C ARG A 72 7.41 -10.60 6.59
N ASN A 73 6.13 -10.93 6.54
CA ASN A 73 5.59 -12.13 7.18
C ASN A 73 5.47 -13.27 6.15
N ALA A 74 6.36 -14.25 6.25
CA ALA A 74 6.41 -15.40 5.34
C ALA A 74 5.10 -16.22 5.30
N ARG A 75 4.28 -16.18 6.36
CA ARG A 75 2.95 -16.81 6.40
C ARG A 75 2.06 -16.38 5.23
N PHE A 76 2.22 -15.15 4.75
CA PHE A 76 1.44 -14.58 3.65
C PHE A 76 2.13 -14.67 2.28
N ASN A 77 3.35 -15.19 2.20
CA ASN A 77 4.06 -15.38 0.94
C ASN A 77 3.85 -16.78 0.36
N THR A 78 2.59 -17.17 0.16
CA THR A 78 2.21 -18.50 -0.34
C THR A 78 1.50 -18.41 -1.69
N SER A 79 1.37 -19.55 -2.37
CA SER A 79 0.62 -19.65 -3.63
C SER A 79 -0.88 -19.43 -3.43
N SER A 80 -1.42 -19.78 -2.25
CA SER A 80 -2.83 -19.60 -1.90
C SER A 80 -3.19 -18.19 -1.49
N THR A 81 -2.21 -17.36 -1.10
CA THR A 81 -2.45 -15.96 -0.76
C THR A 81 -2.90 -15.18 -2.00
N ARG A 82 -4.05 -14.52 -1.92
CA ARG A 82 -4.55 -13.67 -3.02
C ARG A 82 -3.53 -12.59 -3.35
N LYS A 83 -3.21 -12.46 -4.63
CA LYS A 83 -2.31 -11.42 -5.13
C LYS A 83 -3.10 -10.17 -5.51
N PRO A 84 -2.51 -8.95 -5.42
CA PRO A 84 -3.14 -7.75 -5.94
C PRO A 84 -3.33 -7.84 -7.45
N LEU A 85 -4.34 -7.17 -7.99
CA LEU A 85 -4.53 -7.03 -9.45
C LEU A 85 -3.36 -6.29 -10.08
N LEU A 86 -2.86 -5.27 -9.38
CA LEU A 86 -1.70 -4.50 -9.78
C LEU A 86 -1.04 -3.82 -8.57
N ILE A 87 0.20 -3.39 -8.76
CA ILE A 87 0.96 -2.58 -7.81
C ILE A 87 1.28 -1.26 -8.50
N VAL A 88 0.96 -0.14 -7.84
CA VAL A 88 1.36 1.21 -8.27
C VAL A 88 2.52 1.66 -7.42
N THR A 89 3.64 2.06 -8.05
CA THR A 89 4.83 2.61 -7.39
C THR A 89 4.97 4.09 -7.74
N PRO A 90 4.31 5.00 -7.03
CA PRO A 90 4.26 6.41 -7.37
C PRO A 90 5.64 7.05 -7.29
N GLN A 91 5.88 8.06 -8.14
CA GLN A 91 7.13 8.84 -8.19
C GLN A 91 6.88 10.33 -7.91
N GLN A 92 5.61 10.74 -7.89
CA GLN A 92 5.19 12.11 -7.64
C GLN A 92 3.76 12.15 -7.08
N GLU A 93 3.39 13.26 -6.49
CA GLU A 93 2.11 13.46 -5.79
C GLU A 93 0.89 13.14 -6.66
N SER A 94 0.89 13.58 -7.93
CA SER A 94 -0.21 13.31 -8.86
C SER A 94 -0.44 11.81 -9.10
N HIS A 95 0.60 10.98 -9.03
CA HIS A 95 0.44 9.52 -9.13
C HIS A 95 -0.31 8.94 -7.93
N VAL A 96 -0.06 9.47 -6.72
CA VAL A 96 -0.78 9.08 -5.50
C VAL A 96 -2.22 9.55 -5.57
N GLN A 97 -2.44 10.83 -5.90
CA GLN A 97 -3.78 11.41 -6.06
C GLN A 97 -4.61 10.62 -7.09
N GLY A 98 -4.01 10.37 -8.28
CA GLY A 98 -4.64 9.59 -9.33
C GLY A 98 -4.98 8.17 -8.88
N THR A 99 -4.09 7.50 -8.15
CA THR A 99 -4.33 6.14 -7.65
C THR A 99 -5.52 6.11 -6.69
N VAL A 100 -5.60 7.05 -5.75
CA VAL A 100 -6.72 7.16 -4.79
C VAL A 100 -8.05 7.40 -5.53
N ILE A 101 -8.08 8.38 -6.43
CA ILE A 101 -9.29 8.73 -7.19
C ILE A 101 -9.73 7.58 -8.08
N CYS A 102 -8.79 6.96 -8.79
CA CYS A 102 -9.11 5.87 -9.72
C CYS A 102 -9.54 4.59 -8.99
N ALA A 103 -8.89 4.23 -7.88
CA ALA A 103 -9.32 3.09 -7.07
C ALA A 103 -10.77 3.28 -6.58
N LYS A 104 -11.09 4.48 -6.10
CA LYS A 104 -12.45 4.84 -5.70
C LYS A 104 -13.45 4.80 -6.85
N SER A 105 -13.09 5.30 -8.04
CA SER A 105 -13.98 5.36 -9.19
C SER A 105 -14.37 3.99 -9.76
N VAL A 106 -13.54 2.98 -9.54
CA VAL A 106 -13.79 1.59 -9.94
C VAL A 106 -14.15 0.69 -8.76
N GLU A 107 -14.38 1.28 -7.58
CA GLU A 107 -14.76 0.58 -6.34
C GLU A 107 -13.81 -0.57 -5.96
N ILE A 108 -12.50 -0.41 -6.22
CA ILE A 108 -11.50 -1.39 -5.84
C ILE A 108 -10.82 -1.02 -4.53
N GLN A 109 -10.56 -2.02 -3.70
CA GLN A 109 -9.84 -1.81 -2.44
C GLN A 109 -8.40 -1.34 -2.71
N LEU A 110 -7.99 -0.28 -2.02
CA LEU A 110 -6.62 0.23 -2.05
C LEU A 110 -5.89 -0.15 -0.76
N LYS A 111 -4.78 -0.85 -0.90
CA LYS A 111 -3.84 -1.13 0.20
C LYS A 111 -2.63 -0.22 0.05
N ILE A 112 -2.25 0.46 1.13
CA ILE A 112 -1.08 1.33 1.15
C ILE A 112 0.05 0.55 1.81
N ARG A 113 1.18 0.44 1.12
CA ARG A 113 2.35 -0.28 1.62
C ARG A 113 3.57 0.64 1.66
N SER A 114 4.14 0.81 2.84
CA SER A 114 5.49 1.33 3.04
C SER A 114 6.45 0.16 3.23
N GLY A 115 6.93 -0.12 4.45
CA GLY A 115 7.87 -1.22 4.74
C GLY A 115 7.28 -2.62 4.80
N GLY A 116 5.96 -2.77 4.85
CA GLY A 116 5.28 -4.07 4.90
C GLY A 116 5.53 -4.86 6.19
N HIS A 117 5.77 -4.17 7.31
CA HIS A 117 6.06 -4.79 8.61
C HIS A 117 4.83 -5.09 9.47
N ASP A 118 3.63 -4.80 8.99
CA ASP A 118 2.41 -5.12 9.76
C ASP A 118 2.26 -6.64 9.96
N TYR A 119 1.93 -7.04 11.20
CA TYR A 119 1.91 -8.45 11.59
C TYR A 119 0.82 -9.26 10.89
N GLU A 120 -0.29 -8.62 10.54
CA GLU A 120 -1.44 -9.26 9.88
C GLU A 120 -1.39 -9.14 8.35
N GLY A 121 -0.34 -8.54 7.80
CA GLY A 121 -0.15 -8.40 6.34
C GLY A 121 -1.16 -7.49 5.65
N ILE A 122 -1.87 -6.63 6.40
CA ILE A 122 -2.98 -5.80 5.87
C ILE A 122 -2.55 -4.88 4.73
N SER A 123 -1.27 -4.51 4.65
CA SER A 123 -0.73 -3.66 3.58
C SER A 123 -0.54 -4.39 2.25
N TYR A 124 -0.62 -5.74 2.23
CA TYR A 124 -0.37 -6.53 1.03
C TYR A 124 -1.24 -7.78 0.86
N ILE A 125 -2.21 -8.02 1.76
CA ILE A 125 -3.22 -9.08 1.61
C ILE A 125 -4.64 -8.54 1.66
N SER A 126 -5.57 -9.26 1.02
CA SER A 126 -7.00 -9.00 1.11
C SER A 126 -7.79 -10.23 0.68
N GLU A 127 -9.01 -10.37 1.19
CA GLU A 127 -9.99 -11.35 0.70
C GLU A 127 -10.68 -10.86 -0.57
N GLU A 128 -10.79 -9.53 -0.74
CA GLU A 128 -11.38 -8.88 -1.90
C GLU A 128 -10.33 -8.52 -2.96
N PRO A 129 -10.73 -8.30 -4.23
CA PRO A 129 -9.83 -7.74 -5.24
C PRO A 129 -9.27 -6.38 -4.80
N PHE A 130 -7.97 -6.20 -4.96
CA PHE A 130 -7.30 -4.99 -4.45
C PHE A 130 -6.11 -4.55 -5.31
N VAL A 131 -5.72 -3.31 -5.09
CA VAL A 131 -4.52 -2.66 -5.64
C VAL A 131 -3.59 -2.32 -4.48
N ILE A 132 -2.29 -2.49 -4.66
CA ILE A 132 -1.27 -1.98 -3.73
C ILE A 132 -0.74 -0.65 -4.27
N LEU A 133 -0.80 0.40 -3.44
CA LEU A 133 -0.03 1.62 -3.61
C LEU A 133 1.24 1.49 -2.76
N ASP A 134 2.37 1.28 -3.44
CA ASP A 134 3.65 1.00 -2.80
C ASP A 134 4.51 2.26 -2.74
N MET A 135 4.71 2.77 -1.55
CA MET A 135 5.40 4.03 -1.29
C MET A 135 6.92 3.94 -1.40
N PHE A 136 7.46 2.83 -1.89
CA PHE A 136 8.90 2.56 -1.99
C PHE A 136 9.72 3.71 -2.59
N ASN A 137 9.20 4.45 -3.58
CA ASN A 137 9.92 5.55 -4.23
C ASN A 137 9.90 6.85 -3.40
N TYR A 138 9.01 6.95 -2.39
CA TYR A 138 8.92 8.09 -1.48
C TYR A 138 9.92 7.94 -0.34
N ARG A 139 11.22 8.20 -0.60
CA ARG A 139 12.33 7.94 0.34
C ARG A 139 13.21 9.15 0.61
N ARG A 140 12.82 10.33 0.16
CA ARG A 140 13.61 11.54 0.37
C ARG A 140 13.65 11.90 1.84
N ILE A 141 14.84 12.27 2.32
CA ILE A 141 15.09 12.72 3.68
C ILE A 141 15.86 14.03 3.61
N THR A 142 15.28 15.09 4.15
CA THR A 142 15.90 16.41 4.25
C THR A 142 16.07 16.76 5.72
N VAL A 143 17.32 17.00 6.14
CA VAL A 143 17.67 17.36 7.52
C VAL A 143 18.12 18.81 7.56
N ASP A 144 17.44 19.63 8.35
CA ASP A 144 17.79 21.00 8.67
C ASP A 144 18.33 21.06 10.10
N VAL A 145 19.65 21.03 10.21
CA VAL A 145 20.34 21.04 11.52
C VAL A 145 20.16 22.38 12.25
N LYS A 146 20.03 23.49 11.51
CA LYS A 146 19.90 24.83 12.11
C LYS A 146 18.56 24.98 12.84
N ASN A 147 17.48 24.44 12.24
CA ASN A 147 16.15 24.49 12.81
C ASN A 147 15.80 23.22 13.60
N GLU A 148 16.72 22.24 13.66
CA GLU A 148 16.54 20.96 14.34
C GLU A 148 15.29 20.21 13.88
N VAL A 149 15.05 20.16 12.55
CA VAL A 149 13.93 19.48 11.95
C VAL A 149 14.36 18.55 10.82
N ALA A 150 13.56 17.54 10.55
CA ALA A 150 13.70 16.72 9.36
C ALA A 150 12.34 16.56 8.66
N VAL A 151 12.37 16.59 7.32
CA VAL A 151 11.25 16.21 6.44
C VAL A 151 11.59 14.86 5.84
N VAL A 152 10.73 13.88 6.07
CA VAL A 152 10.97 12.48 5.70
C VAL A 152 9.76 11.90 4.98
N GLU A 153 9.99 11.39 3.78
CA GLU A 153 8.96 10.73 2.98
C GLU A 153 8.63 9.34 3.54
N ALA A 154 7.36 8.92 3.37
CA ALA A 154 6.74 7.78 4.05
C ALA A 154 7.38 6.41 3.77
N GLY A 155 8.04 6.24 2.61
CA GLY A 155 8.75 5.01 2.24
C GLY A 155 10.23 5.01 2.61
N ALA A 156 10.71 6.03 3.33
CA ALA A 156 12.06 6.02 3.90
C ALA A 156 12.11 5.10 5.11
N THR A 157 13.17 4.29 5.22
CA THR A 157 13.37 3.41 6.38
C THR A 157 13.95 4.16 7.57
N LEU A 158 13.70 3.67 8.77
CA LEU A 158 14.29 4.23 10.00
C LEU A 158 15.82 4.21 9.96
N GLY A 159 16.42 3.15 9.39
CA GLY A 159 17.87 3.09 9.20
C GLY A 159 18.41 4.22 8.33
N GLU A 160 17.71 4.58 7.25
CA GLU A 160 18.07 5.73 6.40
C GLU A 160 17.91 7.04 7.16
N VAL A 161 16.83 7.19 7.94
CA VAL A 161 16.60 8.40 8.77
C VAL A 161 17.75 8.60 9.74
N TYR A 162 18.12 7.55 10.51
CA TYR A 162 19.22 7.63 11.47
C TYR A 162 20.54 7.97 10.79
N TYR A 163 20.83 7.33 9.67
CA TYR A 163 22.04 7.59 8.92
C TYR A 163 22.09 9.04 8.41
N ARG A 164 21.00 9.57 7.83
CA ARG A 164 20.93 10.94 7.31
C ARG A 164 21.01 12.00 8.39
N ILE A 165 20.41 11.76 9.57
CA ILE A 165 20.56 12.67 10.72
C ILE A 165 22.03 12.65 11.19
N TRP A 166 22.59 11.45 11.39
CA TRP A 166 23.99 11.29 11.84
C TRP A 166 24.99 11.90 10.86
N GLU A 167 24.77 11.79 9.55
CA GLU A 167 25.60 12.41 8.53
C GLU A 167 25.70 13.93 8.71
N LYS A 168 24.60 14.58 9.10
CA LYS A 168 24.50 16.03 9.27
C LYS A 168 24.84 16.51 10.68
N SER A 169 24.57 15.73 11.72
CA SER A 169 24.81 16.09 13.12
C SER A 169 25.15 14.87 13.97
N LYS A 170 26.15 15.01 14.85
CA LYS A 170 26.55 13.96 15.82
C LYS A 170 25.89 14.13 17.18
N VAL A 171 25.03 15.13 17.34
CA VAL A 171 24.38 15.50 18.60
C VAL A 171 22.88 15.70 18.45
N LEU A 172 22.32 15.33 17.29
CA LEU A 172 20.89 15.28 17.04
C LEU A 172 20.46 13.84 16.71
N GLY A 173 19.26 13.47 17.12
CA GLY A 173 18.63 12.20 16.86
C GLY A 173 17.13 12.34 16.67
N PHE A 174 16.46 11.22 16.45
CA PHE A 174 15.00 11.15 16.40
C PHE A 174 14.55 9.92 17.20
N PRO A 175 13.60 10.06 18.15
CA PRO A 175 13.06 8.94 18.90
C PRO A 175 12.17 8.08 17.99
N ALA A 176 12.68 6.94 17.56
CA ALA A 176 11.97 5.98 16.70
C ALA A 176 12.56 4.57 16.89
N GLY A 177 11.83 3.56 16.42
CA GLY A 177 12.10 2.15 16.67
C GLY A 177 13.45 1.66 16.17
N VAL A 178 13.90 0.53 16.71
CA VAL A 178 15.26 -0.01 16.51
C VAL A 178 15.42 -0.78 15.19
N CYS A 179 14.35 -1.26 14.58
CA CYS A 179 14.43 -2.06 13.36
C CYS A 179 14.69 -1.18 12.12
N PRO A 180 15.86 -1.29 11.47
CA PRO A 180 16.26 -0.36 10.42
C PRO A 180 15.46 -0.48 9.13
N THR A 181 14.70 -1.55 8.94
CA THR A 181 13.91 -1.81 7.72
C THR A 181 12.44 -1.43 7.85
N VAL A 182 12.01 -0.94 9.02
CA VAL A 182 10.68 -0.37 9.22
C VAL A 182 10.63 1.01 8.58
N ASP A 183 9.58 1.32 7.83
CA ASP A 183 9.45 2.60 7.15
C ASP A 183 8.70 3.61 8.02
N VAL A 184 9.06 4.87 7.81
CA VAL A 184 8.52 6.03 8.56
C VAL A 184 6.99 6.13 8.46
N GLY A 185 6.42 5.87 7.29
CA GLY A 185 4.98 5.99 7.07
C GLY A 185 4.15 5.12 8.01
N GLY A 186 4.49 3.82 8.13
CA GLY A 186 3.80 2.92 9.04
C GLY A 186 4.18 3.16 10.51
N HIS A 187 5.46 3.39 10.78
CA HIS A 187 5.96 3.54 12.14
C HIS A 187 5.34 4.73 12.88
N ILE A 188 5.42 5.93 12.28
CA ILE A 188 4.88 7.15 12.88
C ILE A 188 3.35 7.12 12.93
N SER A 189 2.69 6.63 11.88
CA SER A 189 1.22 6.51 11.86
C SER A 189 0.68 5.65 13.01
N GLY A 190 1.46 4.68 13.50
CA GLY A 190 1.13 3.83 14.64
C GLY A 190 1.60 4.35 16.01
N GLY A 191 2.17 5.56 16.05
CA GLY A 191 2.70 6.16 17.28
C GLY A 191 4.23 6.18 17.36
N GLY A 192 4.88 5.06 17.10
CA GLY A 192 6.34 4.92 17.10
C GLY A 192 6.98 5.01 18.47
N TYR A 193 7.27 3.86 19.09
CA TYR A 193 7.97 3.79 20.35
C TYR A 193 9.41 3.31 20.17
N ASP A 194 10.28 3.68 21.12
CA ASP A 194 11.70 3.36 21.12
C ASP A 194 12.33 3.45 22.52
N ASN A 195 13.65 3.28 22.61
CA ASN A 195 14.38 3.36 23.87
C ASN A 195 14.49 4.78 24.44
N MET A 196 14.28 5.83 23.62
CA MET A 196 14.36 7.23 24.06
C MET A 196 13.00 7.79 24.50
N LEU A 197 11.90 7.04 24.35
CA LEU A 197 10.53 7.49 24.63
C LEU A 197 10.34 8.03 26.06
N ARG A 198 11.08 7.49 27.05
CA ARG A 198 10.99 7.95 28.46
C ARG A 198 11.48 9.38 28.63
N LYS A 199 12.32 9.89 27.74
CA LYS A 199 12.88 11.24 27.79
C LYS A 199 12.26 12.18 26.74
N HIS A 200 11.94 11.66 25.55
CA HIS A 200 11.58 12.48 24.39
C HIS A 200 10.17 12.20 23.87
N GLY A 201 9.41 11.32 24.52
CA GLY A 201 8.09 10.90 24.06
C GLY A 201 8.17 9.94 22.87
N LEU A 202 7.03 9.61 22.32
CA LEU A 202 6.89 8.79 21.12
C LEU A 202 7.35 9.55 19.87
N SER A 203 7.56 8.85 18.75
CA SER A 203 7.85 9.49 17.47
C SER A 203 6.81 10.55 17.11
N VAL A 204 5.52 10.27 17.32
CA VAL A 204 4.40 11.19 17.01
C VAL A 204 4.41 12.46 17.84
N ASP A 205 4.95 12.45 19.06
CA ASP A 205 5.02 13.64 19.93
C ASP A 205 5.99 14.68 19.35
N ASN A 206 6.90 14.24 18.48
CA ASN A 206 7.87 15.09 17.81
C ASN A 206 7.43 15.51 16.41
N VAL A 207 6.27 15.03 15.90
CA VAL A 207 5.74 15.41 14.58
C VAL A 207 5.09 16.79 14.64
N ILE A 208 5.52 17.67 13.74
CA ILE A 208 5.04 19.08 13.66
C ILE A 208 4.25 19.37 12.38
N ASP A 209 4.44 18.57 11.33
CA ASP A 209 3.67 18.68 10.07
C ASP A 209 3.62 17.30 9.39
N ALA A 210 2.69 17.14 8.48
CA ALA A 210 2.59 15.98 7.59
C ALA A 210 1.99 16.41 6.26
N GLN A 211 2.35 15.70 5.19
CA GLN A 211 1.64 15.75 3.92
C GLN A 211 0.85 14.46 3.73
N ILE A 212 -0.43 14.60 3.39
CA ILE A 212 -1.35 13.48 3.15
C ILE A 212 -2.19 13.74 1.90
N VAL A 213 -2.46 12.71 1.13
CA VAL A 213 -3.52 12.71 0.11
C VAL A 213 -4.76 12.09 0.74
N ASP A 214 -5.83 12.88 0.86
CA ASP A 214 -7.09 12.43 1.44
C ASP A 214 -7.88 11.48 0.51
N VAL A 215 -9.02 10.96 0.98
CA VAL A 215 -9.90 10.05 0.21
C VAL A 215 -10.59 10.71 -1.00
N LYS A 216 -10.46 12.02 -1.15
CA LYS A 216 -10.93 12.80 -2.32
C LYS A 216 -9.80 13.11 -3.30
N GLY A 217 -8.56 12.71 -2.99
CA GLY A 217 -7.38 13.01 -3.79
C GLY A 217 -6.79 14.41 -3.52
N ASN A 218 -7.23 15.12 -2.49
CA ASN A 218 -6.66 16.41 -2.14
C ASN A 218 -5.34 16.25 -1.40
N LEU A 219 -4.33 17.03 -1.79
CA LEU A 219 -3.08 17.14 -1.05
C LEU A 219 -3.26 18.13 0.11
N LEU A 220 -3.06 17.64 1.33
CA LEU A 220 -3.22 18.41 2.55
C LEU A 220 -1.91 18.44 3.34
N ASN A 221 -1.65 19.56 4.04
CA ASN A 221 -0.59 19.72 5.02
C ASN A 221 -1.20 20.11 6.38
N ARG A 222 -0.37 20.30 7.41
CA ARG A 222 -0.80 20.66 8.75
C ARG A 222 -1.84 21.79 8.79
N LYS A 223 -1.63 22.83 7.98
CA LYS A 223 -2.51 24.00 7.93
C LYS A 223 -3.87 23.69 7.29
N THR A 224 -3.88 22.84 6.26
CA THR A 224 -5.09 22.60 5.44
C THR A 224 -5.87 21.36 5.88
N MET A 225 -5.25 20.41 6.60
CA MET A 225 -5.94 19.22 7.10
C MET A 225 -6.76 19.46 8.38
N GLY A 226 -6.48 20.52 9.14
CA GLY A 226 -7.13 20.80 10.42
C GLY A 226 -6.59 19.97 11.58
N GLU A 227 -7.05 20.30 12.81
CA GLU A 227 -6.54 19.68 14.03
C GLU A 227 -6.94 18.20 14.15
N ASP A 228 -8.18 17.87 13.83
CA ASP A 228 -8.73 16.52 14.01
C ASP A 228 -8.01 15.49 13.14
N LEU A 229 -7.81 15.79 11.85
CA LEU A 229 -7.09 14.89 10.96
C LEU A 229 -5.62 14.78 11.35
N PHE A 230 -4.99 15.91 11.69
CA PHE A 230 -3.60 15.91 12.15
C PHE A 230 -3.41 15.11 13.45
N TRP A 231 -4.37 15.16 14.35
CA TRP A 231 -4.38 14.33 15.56
C TRP A 231 -4.55 12.85 15.18
N ALA A 232 -5.51 12.54 14.32
CA ALA A 232 -5.87 11.16 13.96
C ALA A 232 -4.71 10.39 13.28
N ILE A 233 -3.93 11.06 12.40
CA ILE A 233 -2.81 10.41 11.69
C ILE A 233 -1.56 10.20 12.56
N ARG A 234 -1.55 10.73 13.77
CA ARG A 234 -0.46 10.58 14.75
C ARG A 234 -0.78 9.50 15.77
N GLY A 235 -0.82 8.24 15.34
CA GLY A 235 -1.07 7.06 16.18
C GLY A 235 -2.35 6.30 15.83
N GLY A 236 -3.31 6.93 15.15
CA GLY A 236 -4.57 6.28 14.72
C GLY A 236 -4.48 5.48 13.42
N GLY A 237 -3.28 5.36 12.84
CA GLY A 237 -3.07 4.65 11.58
C GLY A 237 -3.37 5.52 10.36
N GLY A 238 -2.35 6.21 9.83
CA GLY A 238 -2.51 7.18 8.73
C GLY A 238 -3.26 6.64 7.51
N ALA A 239 -3.05 5.36 7.17
CA ALA A 239 -3.71 4.69 6.06
C ALA A 239 -5.25 4.58 6.20
N SER A 240 -5.81 4.76 7.38
CA SER A 240 -7.26 4.81 7.61
C SER A 240 -7.89 6.15 7.18
N PHE A 241 -7.07 7.18 7.00
CA PHE A 241 -7.53 8.55 6.71
C PHE A 241 -7.09 9.07 5.34
N GLY A 242 -6.12 8.41 4.72
CA GLY A 242 -5.55 8.78 3.43
C GLY A 242 -4.16 8.17 3.22
N VAL A 243 -3.41 8.73 2.27
CA VAL A 243 -2.04 8.30 1.96
C VAL A 243 -1.06 9.32 2.49
N ILE A 244 -0.31 8.97 3.53
CA ILE A 244 0.78 9.81 4.04
C ILE A 244 1.90 9.87 2.99
N LEU A 245 2.31 11.07 2.61
CA LEU A 245 3.45 11.29 1.71
C LEU A 245 4.73 11.53 2.52
N SER A 246 4.65 12.36 3.56
CA SER A 246 5.80 12.69 4.41
C SER A 246 5.36 13.15 5.78
N PHE A 247 6.28 13.03 6.74
CA PHE A 247 6.21 13.69 8.04
C PHE A 247 7.34 14.71 8.19
N THR A 248 7.04 15.81 8.85
CA THR A 248 8.05 16.76 9.37
C THR A 248 8.10 16.62 10.89
N PHE A 249 9.28 16.39 11.44
CA PHE A 249 9.43 16.21 12.87
C PHE A 249 10.64 16.97 13.43
N LYS A 250 10.56 17.29 14.72
CA LYS A 250 11.65 17.87 15.47
C LYS A 250 12.69 16.80 15.76
N LEU A 251 13.96 17.18 15.62
CA LEU A 251 15.08 16.40 16.09
C LEU A 251 15.33 16.71 17.58
N VAL A 252 15.83 15.72 18.29
CA VAL A 252 16.11 15.84 19.73
C VAL A 252 17.60 15.81 19.97
N PRO A 253 18.12 16.54 21.00
CA PRO A 253 19.51 16.48 21.36
C PRO A 253 19.89 15.12 21.94
N VAL A 254 21.01 14.57 21.46
CA VAL A 254 21.57 13.31 21.93
C VAL A 254 23.04 13.49 22.34
N PRO A 255 23.55 12.72 23.32
CA PRO A 255 24.95 12.74 23.69
C PRO A 255 25.84 12.34 22.50
N LYS A 256 26.99 12.98 22.36
CA LYS A 256 27.97 12.64 21.35
C LYS A 256 28.50 11.20 21.49
N THR A 257 28.54 10.70 22.71
CA THR A 257 28.97 9.35 23.02
C THR A 257 27.97 8.72 23.98
N VAL A 258 27.61 7.47 23.74
CA VAL A 258 26.74 6.65 24.58
C VAL A 258 27.43 5.34 24.91
N THR A 259 27.15 4.78 26.09
CA THR A 259 27.56 3.43 26.45
C THR A 259 26.43 2.46 26.10
N VAL A 260 26.76 1.44 25.32
CA VAL A 260 25.85 0.32 25.05
C VAL A 260 26.36 -0.88 25.82
N PHE A 261 25.47 -1.51 26.59
CA PHE A 261 25.78 -2.75 27.30
C PHE A 261 24.62 -3.73 27.19
N ARG A 262 24.92 -5.00 27.33
CA ARG A 262 23.96 -6.09 27.42
C ARG A 262 24.26 -6.92 28.65
N VAL A 263 23.25 -7.19 29.47
CA VAL A 263 23.30 -8.11 30.59
C VAL A 263 22.40 -9.28 30.29
N GLU A 264 22.97 -10.46 30.22
CA GLU A 264 22.21 -11.70 30.00
C GLU A 264 22.12 -12.45 31.35
N LYS A 265 20.94 -12.95 31.66
CA LYS A 265 20.65 -13.80 32.79
C LYS A 265 19.68 -14.90 32.38
N THR A 266 19.96 -16.12 32.83
CA THR A 266 19.07 -17.27 32.63
C THR A 266 18.18 -17.50 33.85
N LEU A 267 17.20 -18.37 33.74
CA LEU A 267 16.36 -18.75 34.89
C LEU A 267 17.18 -19.43 36.01
N GLU A 268 18.18 -20.22 35.62
CA GLU A 268 19.11 -20.87 36.57
C GLU A 268 19.96 -19.86 37.33
N GLU A 269 20.15 -18.66 36.79
CA GLU A 269 20.84 -17.53 37.42
C GLU A 269 19.87 -16.59 38.15
N ASN A 270 18.68 -17.07 38.50
CA ASN A 270 17.63 -16.34 39.21
C ASN A 270 17.17 -15.06 38.46
N ALA A 271 17.07 -15.15 37.13
CA ALA A 271 16.66 -13.99 36.29
C ALA A 271 15.32 -13.38 36.75
N THR A 272 14.42 -14.17 37.34
CA THR A 272 13.11 -13.71 37.83
C THR A 272 13.26 -12.65 38.89
N ASP A 273 14.25 -12.76 39.79
CA ASP A 273 14.48 -11.81 40.90
C ASP A 273 14.95 -10.43 40.42
N PHE A 274 15.40 -10.33 39.16
CA PHE A 274 15.84 -9.08 38.53
C PHE A 274 14.77 -8.37 37.71
N VAL A 275 13.66 -9.07 37.37
CA VAL A 275 12.61 -8.56 36.47
C VAL A 275 11.38 -8.08 37.26
N LEU A 276 11.20 -8.57 38.46
CA LEU A 276 10.16 -8.16 39.42
C LEU A 276 10.65 -7.02 40.32
#